data_4268c81646cbda26e3902119f1737061
#
_entry.id   4268c81646cbda26e3902119f1737061
#
_cell.length_a   1.000
_cell.length_b   1.000
_cell.length_c   1.000
_cell.angle_alpha   90.00
_cell.angle_beta   90.00
_cell.angle_gamma   90.00
#
_symmetry.space_group_name_H-M   'P 1'
#
loop_
_entity.id
_entity.type
_entity.pdbx_description
1 polymer ?
#
loop_
_entity_poly.entity_id
_entity_poly.type
_entity_poly.pdbx_seq_one_letter_code
_entity_poly.pdbx_strand_id
1 'polypeptide(L)'
;MCKLSKQYGPVFSIQMGAQKMVVLTGYETVKEALVNQADAFAGRPFIPMFEEFNKGYGIIFSHGENWRVMRRFALSTLRDYGMGKRTIEDRIVEECGFLIKRFESYEGKPFENTAIINGAVSNIIVSILLGKRFEYDDSTFVRLLRLISENLRLFGSPSVQLYNMFPALGFLFGAHKTVLNNRDELHVFIQATFVEYLKELDANDQRNLIDSFLIRQQEEKTQSNGFFNNENLKAVVVNLFAAGTETTSTTLCWGLLLMMKYPEIQNKVQEEIARVIGSAQPRTEHRAKMPYTDAVIHEIQRFSNILPTNVPHATTMDVTFKGYSIPKVISLISLH
;
A
#
# COMPACT_ATOMS: atom_id res chain seq x y z
N MET A 1 -5.09 -19.14 -13.72
CA MET A 1 -4.72 -18.18 -14.78
C MET A 1 -3.40 -18.56 -15.48
N CYS A 2 -2.33 -18.95 -14.78
CA CYS A 2 -1.08 -19.41 -15.45
C CYS A 2 -1.24 -20.60 -16.42
N LYS A 3 -2.22 -21.49 -16.22
CA LYS A 3 -2.52 -22.55 -17.20
C LYS A 3 -3.18 -21.99 -18.47
N LEU A 4 -4.00 -20.95 -18.35
CA LEU A 4 -4.65 -20.30 -19.48
C LEU A 4 -3.66 -19.55 -20.35
N SER A 5 -2.65 -18.90 -19.75
CA SER A 5 -1.61 -18.21 -20.52
C SER A 5 -0.78 -19.13 -21.43
N LYS A 6 -0.62 -20.41 -21.02
CA LYS A 6 0.03 -21.41 -21.88
C LYS A 6 -0.80 -21.77 -23.11
N GLN A 7 -2.12 -21.67 -23.00
CA GLN A 7 -3.05 -22.02 -24.09
C GLN A 7 -3.36 -20.82 -25.00
N TYR A 8 -3.56 -19.65 -24.41
CA TYR A 8 -4.08 -18.46 -25.13
C TYR A 8 -3.02 -17.37 -25.33
N GLY A 9 -1.79 -17.59 -24.84
CA GLY A 9 -0.73 -16.61 -24.95
C GLY A 9 -0.71 -15.57 -23.81
N PRO A 10 0.13 -14.53 -23.92
CA PRO A 10 0.35 -13.57 -22.83
C PRO A 10 -0.77 -12.54 -22.67
N VAL A 11 -1.69 -12.45 -23.60
CA VAL A 11 -2.86 -11.55 -23.58
C VAL A 11 -4.10 -12.36 -23.90
N PHE A 12 -5.05 -12.45 -22.99
CA PHE A 12 -6.31 -13.14 -23.21
C PHE A 12 -7.44 -12.51 -22.40
N SER A 13 -8.69 -12.74 -22.77
CA SER A 13 -9.85 -12.27 -22.03
C SER A 13 -10.50 -13.37 -21.21
N ILE A 14 -11.03 -12.98 -20.06
CA ILE A 14 -11.89 -13.83 -19.22
C ILE A 14 -13.19 -13.10 -18.92
N GLN A 15 -14.22 -13.87 -18.59
CA GLN A 15 -15.50 -13.35 -18.11
C GLN A 15 -15.63 -13.69 -16.63
N MET A 16 -15.82 -12.66 -15.77
CA MET A 16 -16.12 -12.84 -14.36
C MET A 16 -17.49 -12.21 -14.05
N GLY A 17 -18.50 -13.07 -13.89
CA GLY A 17 -19.88 -12.59 -13.81
C GLY A 17 -20.28 -11.82 -15.10
N ALA A 18 -20.75 -10.60 -14.95
CA ALA A 18 -21.09 -9.72 -16.07
C ALA A 18 -19.88 -8.93 -16.62
N GLN A 19 -18.73 -8.97 -15.94
CA GLN A 19 -17.55 -8.17 -16.32
C GLN A 19 -16.61 -8.96 -17.23
N LYS A 20 -16.29 -8.38 -18.37
CA LYS A 20 -15.22 -8.85 -19.26
C LYS A 20 -13.90 -8.20 -18.82
N MET A 21 -12.86 -9.03 -18.67
CA MET A 21 -11.54 -8.59 -18.21
C MET A 21 -10.46 -9.09 -19.16
N VAL A 22 -9.41 -8.31 -19.34
CA VAL A 22 -8.21 -8.72 -20.07
C VAL A 22 -7.14 -9.10 -19.06
N VAL A 23 -6.50 -10.23 -19.28
CA VAL A 23 -5.40 -10.75 -18.45
C VAL A 23 -4.10 -10.57 -19.22
N LEU A 24 -3.15 -9.90 -18.58
CA LEU A 24 -1.79 -9.72 -19.06
C LEU A 24 -0.84 -10.61 -18.27
N THR A 25 0.00 -11.40 -18.96
CA THR A 25 0.94 -12.31 -18.31
C THR A 25 2.34 -12.17 -18.88
N GLY A 26 3.35 -12.39 -18.03
CA GLY A 26 4.75 -12.31 -18.37
C GLY A 26 5.29 -10.87 -18.35
N TYR A 27 6.55 -10.78 -17.91
CA TYR A 27 7.22 -9.51 -17.64
C TYR A 27 7.15 -8.51 -18.80
N GLU A 28 7.50 -8.94 -20.02
CA GLU A 28 7.55 -8.06 -21.19
C GLU A 28 6.16 -7.49 -21.54
N THR A 29 5.11 -8.31 -21.42
CA THR A 29 3.74 -7.88 -21.70
C THR A 29 3.24 -6.88 -20.66
N VAL A 30 3.48 -7.17 -19.40
CA VAL A 30 3.07 -6.28 -18.28
C VAL A 30 3.84 -4.97 -18.33
N LYS A 31 5.16 -5.01 -18.59
CA LYS A 31 6.00 -3.83 -18.74
C LYS A 31 5.57 -2.97 -19.92
N GLU A 32 5.27 -3.59 -21.06
CA GLU A 32 4.79 -2.86 -22.25
C GLU A 32 3.49 -2.11 -21.96
N ALA A 33 2.52 -2.75 -21.27
CA ALA A 33 1.27 -2.11 -20.89
C ALA A 33 1.46 -1.03 -19.82
N LEU A 34 2.06 -1.38 -18.68
CA LEU A 34 2.03 -0.53 -17.49
C LEU A 34 3.17 0.51 -17.42
N VAL A 35 4.20 0.36 -18.25
CA VAL A 35 5.35 1.29 -18.31
C VAL A 35 5.41 1.99 -19.66
N ASN A 36 5.45 1.23 -20.77
CA ASN A 36 5.66 1.84 -22.08
C ASN A 36 4.40 2.51 -22.64
N GLN A 37 3.20 1.99 -22.28
CA GLN A 37 1.90 2.55 -22.66
C GLN A 37 1.10 2.98 -21.41
N ALA A 38 1.77 3.46 -20.38
CA ALA A 38 1.21 3.73 -19.07
C ALA A 38 -0.08 4.57 -19.11
N ASP A 39 -0.14 5.60 -19.94
CA ASP A 39 -1.31 6.49 -20.05
C ASP A 39 -2.56 5.75 -20.51
N ALA A 40 -2.43 4.80 -21.43
CA ALA A 40 -3.54 4.01 -21.93
C ALA A 40 -4.08 3.01 -20.89
N PHE A 41 -3.25 2.60 -19.94
CA PHE A 41 -3.56 1.60 -18.91
C PHE A 41 -3.60 2.16 -17.48
N ALA A 42 -3.61 3.49 -17.31
CA ALA A 42 -3.59 4.16 -16.00
C ALA A 42 -4.94 4.20 -15.28
N GLY A 43 -6.03 3.81 -15.92
CA GLY A 43 -7.37 3.84 -15.33
C GLY A 43 -7.55 2.81 -14.21
N ARG A 44 -8.62 3.00 -13.42
CA ARG A 44 -9.10 2.04 -12.45
C ARG A 44 -10.46 1.50 -12.89
N PRO A 45 -10.71 0.19 -12.78
CA PRO A 45 -12.03 -0.37 -13.07
C PRO A 45 -13.05 0.08 -12.02
N PHE A 46 -14.31 0.16 -12.46
CA PHE A 46 -15.41 0.33 -11.53
C PHE A 46 -15.56 -0.94 -10.68
N ILE A 47 -15.35 -0.83 -9.37
CA ILE A 47 -15.52 -1.90 -8.40
C ILE A 47 -16.44 -1.36 -7.30
N PRO A 48 -17.69 -1.87 -7.17
CA PRO A 48 -18.71 -1.32 -6.27
C PRO A 48 -18.21 -1.05 -4.86
N MET A 49 -17.48 -2.00 -4.27
CA MET A 49 -16.96 -1.85 -2.91
C MET A 49 -15.96 -0.69 -2.79
N PHE A 50 -15.09 -0.50 -3.77
CA PHE A 50 -14.12 0.59 -3.73
C PHE A 50 -14.75 1.95 -4.04
N GLU A 51 -15.81 1.99 -4.86
CA GLU A 51 -16.58 3.21 -5.09
C GLU A 51 -17.30 3.66 -3.82
N GLU A 52 -17.91 2.74 -3.07
CA GLU A 52 -18.52 3.06 -1.80
C GLU A 52 -17.51 3.43 -0.72
N PHE A 53 -16.35 2.75 -0.72
CA PHE A 53 -15.28 2.98 0.26
C PHE A 53 -14.61 4.33 0.08
N ASN A 54 -14.20 4.68 -1.14
CA ASN A 54 -13.41 5.87 -1.44
C ASN A 54 -14.21 7.03 -2.02
N LYS A 55 -15.38 6.77 -2.63
CA LYS A 55 -16.22 7.78 -3.29
C LYS A 55 -15.46 8.65 -4.30
N GLY A 56 -14.50 8.04 -5.02
CA GLY A 56 -13.62 8.72 -5.98
C GLY A 56 -12.50 9.56 -5.38
N TYR A 57 -12.35 9.60 -4.04
CA TYR A 57 -11.27 10.31 -3.33
C TYR A 57 -10.01 9.46 -3.15
N GLY A 58 -8.92 10.13 -2.74
CA GLY A 58 -7.63 9.49 -2.47
C GLY A 58 -6.77 9.27 -3.72
N ILE A 59 -5.90 8.25 -3.70
CA ILE A 59 -4.89 8.01 -4.75
C ILE A 59 -4.88 6.59 -5.32
N ILE A 60 -5.49 5.58 -4.65
CA ILE A 60 -5.41 4.19 -5.11
C ILE A 60 -6.51 3.87 -6.13
N PHE A 61 -7.77 4.22 -5.85
CA PHE A 61 -8.92 3.93 -6.69
C PHE A 61 -9.60 5.18 -7.27
N SER A 62 -9.03 6.37 -7.03
CA SER A 62 -9.46 7.60 -7.66
C SER A 62 -9.00 7.66 -9.13
N HIS A 63 -9.62 8.52 -9.90
CA HIS A 63 -9.35 8.68 -11.33
C HIS A 63 -9.45 10.16 -11.76
N GLY A 64 -9.11 10.43 -13.01
CA GLY A 64 -9.22 11.77 -13.61
C GLY A 64 -8.31 12.80 -12.95
N GLU A 65 -8.78 14.05 -12.87
CA GLU A 65 -7.99 15.17 -12.37
C GLU A 65 -7.75 15.08 -10.86
N ASN A 66 -8.75 14.60 -10.08
CA ASN A 66 -8.57 14.36 -8.65
C ASN A 66 -7.36 13.46 -8.36
N TRP A 67 -7.26 12.34 -9.10
CA TRP A 67 -6.13 11.43 -8.98
C TRP A 67 -4.80 12.10 -9.32
N ARG A 68 -4.74 12.89 -10.40
CA ARG A 68 -3.50 13.56 -10.81
C ARG A 68 -3.02 14.54 -9.75
N VAL A 69 -3.92 15.35 -9.22
CA VAL A 69 -3.61 16.35 -8.20
C VAL A 69 -3.18 15.68 -6.90
N MET A 70 -3.98 14.73 -6.38
CA MET A 70 -3.67 14.03 -5.13
C MET A 70 -2.41 13.18 -5.22
N ARG A 71 -2.18 12.48 -6.34
CA ARG A 71 -0.95 11.73 -6.56
C ARG A 71 0.28 12.63 -6.60
N ARG A 72 0.22 13.75 -7.32
CA ARG A 72 1.33 14.71 -7.37
C ARG A 72 1.63 15.25 -5.99
N PHE A 73 0.62 15.70 -5.27
CA PHE A 73 0.74 16.18 -3.90
C PHE A 73 1.38 15.12 -3.00
N ALA A 74 0.82 13.92 -2.94
CA ALA A 74 1.31 12.85 -2.07
C ALA A 74 2.78 12.51 -2.35
N LEU A 75 3.15 12.31 -3.62
CA LEU A 75 4.53 11.94 -3.99
C LEU A 75 5.54 13.06 -3.72
N SER A 76 5.20 14.35 -3.98
CA SER A 76 6.09 15.47 -3.65
C SER A 76 6.28 15.59 -2.14
N THR A 77 5.18 15.60 -1.39
CA THR A 77 5.18 15.76 0.06
C THR A 77 5.92 14.59 0.76
N LEU A 78 5.69 13.34 0.34
CA LEU A 78 6.44 12.21 0.88
C LEU A 78 7.95 12.32 0.65
N ARG A 79 8.38 12.84 -0.52
CA ARG A 79 9.80 13.14 -0.78
C ARG A 79 10.33 14.25 0.11
N ASP A 80 9.54 15.29 0.36
CA ASP A 80 9.93 16.41 1.22
C ASP A 80 10.12 15.96 2.67
N TYR A 81 9.28 15.04 3.15
CA TYR A 81 9.42 14.41 4.48
C TYR A 81 10.40 13.22 4.54
N GLY A 82 11.22 13.05 3.53
CA GLY A 82 12.39 12.18 3.58
C GLY A 82 12.23 10.83 2.90
N MET A 83 11.12 10.55 2.23
CA MET A 83 10.99 9.32 1.44
C MET A 83 12.10 9.24 0.38
N GLY A 84 12.94 8.21 0.46
CA GLY A 84 14.14 8.07 -0.36
C GLY A 84 15.32 8.96 0.05
N LYS A 85 15.29 9.58 1.22
CA LYS A 85 16.37 10.43 1.79
C LYS A 85 16.87 9.84 3.12
N ARG A 86 17.99 10.39 3.60
CA ARG A 86 18.63 9.95 4.86
C ARG A 86 17.76 10.12 6.10
N THR A 87 16.90 11.13 6.13
CA THR A 87 15.99 11.39 7.25
C THR A 87 15.03 10.24 7.56
N ILE A 88 14.55 9.51 6.54
CA ILE A 88 13.69 8.34 6.78
C ILE A 88 14.49 7.15 7.29
N GLU A 89 15.77 7.03 6.89
CA GLU A 89 16.65 5.98 7.40
C GLU A 89 16.84 6.08 8.90
N ASP A 90 17.01 7.30 9.44
CA ASP A 90 17.16 7.50 10.88
C ASP A 90 15.91 7.06 11.63
N ARG A 91 14.71 7.38 11.13
CA ARG A 91 13.43 6.91 11.70
C ARG A 91 13.29 5.38 11.63
N ILE A 92 13.71 4.78 10.53
CA ILE A 92 13.71 3.30 10.37
C ILE A 92 14.67 2.66 11.38
N VAL A 93 15.88 3.20 11.52
CA VAL A 93 16.87 2.68 12.47
C VAL A 93 16.40 2.82 13.92
N GLU A 94 15.77 3.95 14.26
CA GLU A 94 15.17 4.16 15.58
C GLU A 94 14.08 3.12 15.86
N GLU A 95 13.13 2.93 14.93
CA GLU A 95 12.05 1.96 15.09
C GLU A 95 12.57 0.52 15.13
N CYS A 96 13.62 0.19 14.38
CA CYS A 96 14.31 -1.10 14.49
C CYS A 96 14.87 -1.33 15.89
N GLY A 97 15.36 -0.29 16.57
CA GLY A 97 15.80 -0.38 17.96
C GLY A 97 14.66 -0.76 18.92
N PHE A 98 13.47 -0.21 18.76
CA PHE A 98 12.29 -0.61 19.52
C PHE A 98 11.84 -2.04 19.19
N LEU A 99 11.85 -2.40 17.92
CA LEU A 99 11.50 -3.75 17.45
C LEU A 99 12.43 -4.81 18.04
N ILE A 100 13.75 -4.58 18.02
CA ILE A 100 14.76 -5.47 18.60
C ILE A 100 14.53 -5.64 20.10
N LYS A 101 14.37 -4.56 20.86
CA LYS A 101 14.06 -4.62 22.28
C LYS A 101 12.79 -5.43 22.57
N ARG A 102 11.77 -5.28 21.73
CA ARG A 102 10.53 -6.05 21.86
C ARG A 102 10.77 -7.54 21.60
N PHE A 103 11.59 -7.90 20.63
CA PHE A 103 11.97 -9.30 20.38
C PHE A 103 12.80 -9.88 21.53
N GLU A 104 13.77 -9.14 22.05
CA GLU A 104 14.60 -9.54 23.18
C GLU A 104 13.78 -9.79 24.46
N SER A 105 12.67 -9.06 24.66
CA SER A 105 11.79 -9.23 25.81
C SER A 105 11.11 -10.60 25.90
N TYR A 106 11.12 -11.39 24.83
CA TYR A 106 10.62 -12.77 24.84
C TYR A 106 11.64 -13.80 25.35
N GLU A 107 12.90 -13.41 25.57
CA GLU A 107 13.95 -14.26 26.20
C GLU A 107 14.10 -15.64 25.53
N GLY A 108 14.00 -15.70 24.20
CA GLY A 108 14.06 -16.95 23.42
C GLY A 108 12.79 -17.80 23.45
N LYS A 109 11.71 -17.36 24.09
CA LYS A 109 10.41 -18.04 24.05
C LYS A 109 9.73 -17.82 22.69
N PRO A 110 9.02 -18.82 22.16
CA PRO A 110 8.22 -18.63 20.94
C PRO A 110 7.17 -17.55 21.13
N PHE A 111 7.01 -16.69 20.11
CA PHE A 111 6.00 -15.63 20.09
C PHE A 111 5.44 -15.43 18.68
N GLU A 112 4.26 -14.83 18.60
CA GLU A 112 3.63 -14.43 17.35
C GLU A 112 4.14 -13.04 16.97
N ASN A 113 4.76 -12.91 15.78
CA ASN A 113 5.49 -11.70 15.38
C ASN A 113 4.69 -10.73 14.52
N THR A 114 3.56 -11.17 13.91
CA THR A 114 2.81 -10.39 12.92
C THR A 114 2.35 -9.03 13.46
N ALA A 115 1.75 -9.02 14.67
CA ALA A 115 1.27 -7.78 15.28
C ALA A 115 2.41 -6.79 15.59
N ILE A 116 3.56 -7.31 16.04
CA ILE A 116 4.73 -6.50 16.39
C ILE A 116 5.35 -5.88 15.13
N ILE A 117 5.50 -6.68 14.05
CA ILE A 117 6.04 -6.21 12.78
C ILE A 117 5.08 -5.21 12.14
N ASN A 118 3.76 -5.47 12.18
CA ASN A 118 2.76 -4.52 11.73
C ASN A 118 2.88 -3.19 12.48
N GLY A 119 3.05 -3.24 13.80
CA GLY A 119 3.25 -2.06 14.63
C GLY A 119 4.51 -1.27 14.25
N ALA A 120 5.64 -1.94 14.07
CA ALA A 120 6.89 -1.29 13.70
C ALA A 120 6.81 -0.62 12.31
N VAL A 121 6.33 -1.34 11.29
CA VAL A 121 6.15 -0.76 9.96
C VAL A 121 5.18 0.40 9.99
N SER A 122 4.07 0.26 10.71
CA SER A 122 3.06 1.32 10.84
C SER A 122 3.61 2.57 11.51
N ASN A 123 4.44 2.43 12.54
CA ASN A 123 5.07 3.58 13.19
C ASN A 123 5.95 4.38 12.23
N ILE A 124 6.68 3.72 11.34
CA ILE A 124 7.46 4.41 10.30
C ILE A 124 6.52 5.22 9.39
N ILE A 125 5.42 4.61 8.92
CA ILE A 125 4.45 5.30 8.06
C ILE A 125 3.76 6.44 8.81
N VAL A 126 3.28 6.20 10.02
CA VAL A 126 2.61 7.20 10.86
C VAL A 126 3.54 8.35 11.19
N SER A 127 4.84 8.11 11.39
CA SER A 127 5.81 9.18 11.61
C SER A 127 5.93 10.14 10.42
N ILE A 128 5.69 9.67 9.20
CA ILE A 128 5.66 10.52 7.99
C ILE A 128 4.33 11.25 7.88
N LEU A 129 3.22 10.55 8.14
CA LEU A 129 1.87 11.08 7.96
C LEU A 129 1.48 12.05 9.08
N LEU A 130 1.79 11.68 10.33
CA LEU A 130 1.37 12.36 11.55
C LEU A 130 2.54 12.95 12.37
N GLY A 131 3.79 12.70 12.02
CA GLY A 131 4.93 13.14 12.81
C GLY A 131 5.01 12.52 14.23
N LYS A 132 4.25 11.47 14.50
CA LYS A 132 4.13 10.81 15.83
C LYS A 132 4.57 9.36 15.75
N ARG A 133 4.90 8.77 16.90
CA ARG A 133 5.12 7.35 17.14
C ARG A 133 4.15 6.87 18.21
N PHE A 134 3.66 5.64 18.10
CA PHE A 134 2.81 4.99 19.09
C PHE A 134 3.56 3.83 19.77
N GLU A 135 3.24 3.55 21.03
CA GLU A 135 3.68 2.31 21.67
C GLU A 135 2.93 1.11 21.05
N TYR A 136 3.59 -0.06 21.00
CA TYR A 136 3.01 -1.25 20.35
C TYR A 136 1.75 -1.78 21.04
N ASP A 137 1.54 -1.44 22.29
CA ASP A 137 0.37 -1.80 23.11
C ASP A 137 -0.61 -0.64 23.33
N ASP A 138 -0.39 0.51 22.66
CA ASP A 138 -1.38 1.59 22.64
C ASP A 138 -2.70 1.10 22.05
N SER A 139 -3.77 1.20 22.84
CA SER A 139 -5.08 0.64 22.48
C SER A 139 -5.68 1.25 21.22
N THR A 140 -5.46 2.55 21.01
CA THR A 140 -5.92 3.26 19.81
C THR A 140 -5.15 2.79 18.58
N PHE A 141 -3.84 2.68 18.68
CA PHE A 141 -2.98 2.22 17.61
C PHE A 141 -3.29 0.78 17.21
N VAL A 142 -3.38 -0.13 18.19
CA VAL A 142 -3.77 -1.53 17.96
C VAL A 142 -5.15 -1.62 17.29
N ARG A 143 -6.11 -0.76 17.70
CA ARG A 143 -7.44 -0.71 17.06
C ARG A 143 -7.35 -0.29 15.60
N LEU A 144 -6.57 0.77 15.28
CA LEU A 144 -6.37 1.24 13.90
C LEU A 144 -5.76 0.16 13.00
N LEU A 145 -4.72 -0.52 13.48
CA LEU A 145 -4.09 -1.63 12.75
C LEU A 145 -5.08 -2.76 12.48
N ARG A 146 -5.88 -3.11 13.48
CA ARG A 146 -6.90 -4.15 13.35
C ARG A 146 -7.95 -3.79 12.31
N LEU A 147 -8.44 -2.55 12.28
CA LEU A 147 -9.43 -2.08 11.30
C LEU A 147 -8.90 -2.20 9.86
N ILE A 148 -7.63 -1.85 9.64
CA ILE A 148 -6.98 -1.95 8.33
C ILE A 148 -6.81 -3.40 7.91
N SER A 149 -6.22 -4.23 8.76
CA SER A 149 -5.99 -5.65 8.44
C SER A 149 -7.31 -6.40 8.22
N GLU A 150 -8.34 -6.09 9.00
CA GLU A 150 -9.68 -6.66 8.81
C GLU A 150 -10.27 -6.24 7.46
N ASN A 151 -10.19 -4.97 7.09
CA ASN A 151 -10.69 -4.48 5.80
C ASN A 151 -9.96 -5.15 4.62
N LEU A 152 -8.63 -5.26 4.68
CA LEU A 152 -7.86 -5.91 3.62
C LEU A 152 -8.23 -7.39 3.47
N ARG A 153 -8.42 -8.10 4.58
CA ARG A 153 -8.91 -9.48 4.58
C ARG A 153 -10.32 -9.58 3.99
N LEU A 154 -11.21 -8.65 4.36
CA LEU A 154 -12.59 -8.64 3.88
C LEU A 154 -12.69 -8.30 2.40
N PHE A 155 -11.85 -7.40 1.86
CA PHE A 155 -11.78 -7.12 0.42
C PHE A 155 -11.49 -8.38 -0.40
N GLY A 156 -10.69 -9.32 0.09
CA GLY A 156 -10.41 -10.60 -0.53
C GLY A 156 -11.48 -11.68 -0.28
N SER A 157 -12.47 -11.42 0.58
CA SER A 157 -13.44 -12.44 0.99
C SER A 157 -14.47 -12.76 -0.11
N PRO A 158 -14.95 -14.01 -0.19
CA PRO A 158 -16.01 -14.38 -1.13
C PRO A 158 -17.26 -13.51 -1.03
N SER A 159 -17.64 -13.07 0.17
CA SER A 159 -18.79 -12.22 0.41
C SER A 159 -18.66 -10.85 -0.26
N VAL A 160 -17.51 -10.19 -0.15
CA VAL A 160 -17.26 -8.90 -0.82
C VAL A 160 -17.10 -9.09 -2.33
N GLN A 161 -16.49 -10.20 -2.77
CA GLN A 161 -16.39 -10.50 -4.21
C GLN A 161 -17.77 -10.74 -4.84
N LEU A 162 -18.68 -11.44 -4.15
CA LEU A 162 -20.06 -11.60 -4.60
C LEU A 162 -20.81 -10.27 -4.61
N TYR A 163 -20.59 -9.42 -3.62
CA TYR A 163 -21.13 -8.07 -3.61
C TYR A 163 -20.64 -7.25 -4.82
N ASN A 164 -19.35 -7.31 -5.15
CA ASN A 164 -18.80 -6.64 -6.32
C ASN A 164 -19.41 -7.13 -7.65
N MET A 165 -19.77 -8.42 -7.71
CA MET A 165 -20.41 -9.00 -8.91
C MET A 165 -21.92 -8.70 -8.99
N PHE A 166 -22.62 -8.65 -7.84
CA PHE A 166 -24.07 -8.50 -7.73
C PHE A 166 -24.45 -7.49 -6.63
N PRO A 167 -24.19 -6.17 -6.81
CA PRO A 167 -24.43 -5.16 -5.78
C PRO A 167 -25.90 -5.09 -5.30
N ALA A 168 -26.83 -5.36 -6.22
CA ALA A 168 -28.28 -5.39 -5.90
C ALA A 168 -28.64 -6.45 -4.84
N LEU A 169 -27.81 -7.49 -4.68
CA LEU A 169 -27.96 -8.54 -3.67
C LEU A 169 -27.19 -8.24 -2.37
N GLY A 170 -26.69 -7.02 -2.21
CA GLY A 170 -25.88 -6.62 -1.05
C GLY A 170 -26.56 -6.84 0.30
N PHE A 171 -27.89 -6.84 0.35
CA PHE A 171 -28.64 -7.13 1.57
C PHE A 171 -28.43 -8.56 2.12
N LEU A 172 -27.97 -9.50 1.26
CA LEU A 172 -27.64 -10.88 1.64
C LEU A 172 -26.21 -11.02 2.20
N PHE A 173 -25.33 -10.01 1.97
CA PHE A 173 -23.91 -10.11 2.27
C PHE A 173 -23.53 -9.05 3.33
N GLY A 174 -23.16 -9.49 4.53
CA GLY A 174 -22.83 -8.55 5.63
C GLY A 174 -21.44 -7.93 5.57
N ALA A 175 -20.48 -8.60 4.94
CA ALA A 175 -19.06 -8.23 5.00
C ALA A 175 -18.76 -6.82 4.42
N HIS A 176 -19.45 -6.39 3.36
CA HIS A 176 -19.29 -5.04 2.81
C HIS A 176 -19.67 -3.95 3.81
N LYS A 177 -20.73 -4.18 4.63
CA LYS A 177 -21.12 -3.24 5.70
C LYS A 177 -20.07 -3.13 6.79
N THR A 178 -19.44 -4.25 7.16
CA THR A 178 -18.32 -4.26 8.11
C THR A 178 -17.15 -3.43 7.56
N VAL A 179 -16.81 -3.57 6.28
CA VAL A 179 -15.76 -2.76 5.64
C VAL A 179 -16.08 -1.25 5.73
N LEU A 180 -17.31 -0.86 5.48
CA LEU A 180 -17.73 0.55 5.55
C LEU A 180 -17.73 1.07 6.99
N ASN A 181 -18.20 0.29 7.95
CA ASN A 181 -18.16 0.66 9.37
C ASN A 181 -16.72 0.85 9.86
N ASN A 182 -15.82 -0.05 9.48
CA ASN A 182 -14.39 0.06 9.81
C ASN A 182 -13.77 1.31 9.18
N ARG A 183 -14.14 1.65 7.93
CA ARG A 183 -13.71 2.91 7.29
C ARG A 183 -14.19 4.12 8.08
N ASP A 184 -15.45 4.13 8.47
CA ASP A 184 -16.05 5.28 9.18
C ASP A 184 -15.39 5.48 10.54
N GLU A 185 -15.03 4.42 11.25
CA GLU A 185 -14.25 4.49 12.49
C GLU A 185 -12.83 5.05 12.24
N LEU A 186 -12.13 4.60 11.19
CA LEU A 186 -10.86 5.19 10.77
C LEU A 186 -10.99 6.67 10.45
N HIS A 187 -12.05 7.08 9.76
CA HIS A 187 -12.29 8.47 9.41
C HIS A 187 -12.55 9.35 10.65
N VAL A 188 -13.24 8.83 11.68
CA VAL A 188 -13.45 9.55 12.95
C VAL A 188 -12.11 9.83 13.62
N PHE A 189 -11.23 8.84 13.72
CA PHE A 189 -9.90 9.02 14.30
C PHE A 189 -9.08 10.07 13.52
N ILE A 190 -9.05 9.93 12.19
CA ILE A 190 -8.30 10.85 11.33
C ILE A 190 -8.86 12.29 11.45
N GLN A 191 -10.19 12.43 11.47
CA GLN A 191 -10.83 13.73 11.63
C GLN A 191 -10.49 14.40 12.98
N ALA A 192 -10.46 13.63 14.06
CA ALA A 192 -10.03 14.14 15.38
C ALA A 192 -8.58 14.64 15.32
N THR A 193 -7.69 13.88 14.68
CA THR A 193 -6.31 14.28 14.47
C THR A 193 -6.21 15.59 13.66
N PHE A 194 -7.01 15.76 12.60
CA PHE A 194 -7.02 17.02 11.82
C PHE A 194 -7.38 18.23 12.66
N VAL A 195 -8.38 18.09 13.54
CA VAL A 195 -8.80 19.20 14.43
C VAL A 195 -7.67 19.60 15.40
N GLU A 196 -6.89 18.63 15.89
CA GLU A 196 -5.70 18.91 16.70
C GLU A 196 -4.64 19.67 15.88
N TYR A 197 -4.29 19.17 14.71
CA TYR A 197 -3.26 19.77 13.86
C TYR A 197 -3.64 21.18 13.37
N LEU A 198 -4.91 21.45 13.11
CA LEU A 198 -5.38 22.77 12.73
C LEU A 198 -5.15 23.83 13.82
N LYS A 199 -5.15 23.44 15.10
CA LYS A 199 -4.91 24.37 16.22
C LYS A 199 -3.44 24.80 16.32
N GLU A 200 -2.54 23.92 15.89
CA GLU A 200 -1.09 24.09 15.98
C GLU A 200 -0.43 24.34 14.61
N LEU A 201 -1.23 24.61 13.58
CA LEU A 201 -0.74 24.74 12.21
C LEU A 201 0.08 26.01 12.05
N ASP A 202 1.36 25.85 11.72
CA ASP A 202 2.26 26.94 11.31
C ASP A 202 2.65 26.73 9.84
N ALA A 203 2.34 27.74 9.00
CA ALA A 203 2.69 27.69 7.59
C ALA A 203 4.21 27.66 7.33
N ASN A 204 5.02 28.16 8.29
CA ASN A 204 6.47 28.21 8.20
C ASN A 204 7.16 26.96 8.77
N ASP A 205 6.44 26.13 9.53
CA ASP A 205 6.96 24.89 10.14
C ASP A 205 6.03 23.69 9.86
N GLN A 206 6.14 23.17 8.65
CA GLN A 206 5.35 22.00 8.21
C GLN A 206 6.02 20.72 8.71
N ARG A 207 5.40 20.04 9.65
CA ARG A 207 5.96 18.89 10.37
C ARG A 207 5.69 17.52 9.68
N ASN A 208 4.61 17.44 8.89
CA ASN A 208 4.10 16.17 8.35
C ASN A 208 3.15 16.40 7.15
N LEU A 209 2.69 15.29 6.54
CA LEU A 209 1.82 15.34 5.37
C LEU A 209 0.48 16.05 5.63
N ILE A 210 -0.08 15.91 6.83
CA ILE A 210 -1.34 16.56 7.18
C ILE A 210 -1.18 18.08 7.21
N ASP A 211 -0.13 18.61 7.83
CA ASP A 211 0.16 20.06 7.86
C ASP A 211 0.26 20.62 6.43
N SER A 212 1.02 19.95 5.55
CA SER A 212 1.15 20.37 4.15
C SER A 212 -0.18 20.35 3.40
N PHE A 213 -1.04 19.38 3.67
CA PHE A 213 -2.36 19.32 3.04
C PHE A 213 -3.27 20.44 3.54
N LEU A 214 -3.28 20.70 4.85
CA LEU A 214 -4.11 21.74 5.46
C LEU A 214 -3.72 23.14 5.00
N ILE A 215 -2.42 23.39 4.80
CA ILE A 215 -1.92 24.65 4.24
C ILE A 215 -2.42 24.82 2.80
N ARG A 216 -2.27 23.78 1.98
CA ARG A 216 -2.81 23.80 0.60
C ARG A 216 -4.33 24.01 0.58
N GLN A 217 -5.04 23.39 1.49
CA GLN A 217 -6.48 23.58 1.63
C GLN A 217 -6.84 25.03 1.96
N GLN A 218 -6.05 25.69 2.81
CA GLN A 218 -6.26 27.10 3.13
C GLN A 218 -5.96 28.02 1.94
N GLU A 219 -4.89 27.75 1.19
CA GLU A 219 -4.53 28.48 -0.03
C GLU A 219 -5.61 28.38 -1.11
N GLU A 220 -6.26 27.21 -1.26
CA GLU A 220 -7.28 26.97 -2.28
C GLU A 220 -8.71 27.34 -1.87
N LYS A 221 -8.97 27.75 -0.62
CA LYS A 221 -10.32 28.14 -0.15
C LYS A 221 -11.01 29.22 -0.99
N THR A 222 -10.25 29.97 -1.76
CA THR A 222 -10.76 30.99 -2.69
C THR A 222 -11.21 30.42 -4.05
N GLN A 223 -10.93 29.14 -4.33
CA GLN A 223 -11.30 28.46 -5.58
C GLN A 223 -12.47 27.51 -5.37
N SER A 224 -13.57 27.68 -6.10
CA SER A 224 -14.84 26.94 -5.92
C SER A 224 -14.79 25.44 -6.21
N ASN A 225 -13.69 24.90 -6.75
CA ASN A 225 -13.51 23.49 -7.12
C ASN A 225 -12.24 22.88 -6.50
N GLY A 226 -11.90 23.22 -5.26
CA GLY A 226 -10.68 22.73 -4.60
C GLY A 226 -10.64 21.21 -4.43
N PHE A 227 -9.58 20.59 -4.93
CA PHE A 227 -9.30 19.16 -4.69
C PHE A 227 -8.82 18.92 -3.24
N PHE A 228 -8.29 19.94 -2.58
CA PHE A 228 -7.83 19.87 -1.20
C PHE A 228 -9.00 20.06 -0.22
N ASN A 229 -9.76 18.98 -0.03
CA ASN A 229 -10.89 18.93 0.90
C ASN A 229 -10.70 17.79 1.92
N ASN A 230 -11.49 17.81 2.99
CA ASN A 230 -11.36 16.85 4.09
C ASN A 230 -11.57 15.39 3.64
N GLU A 231 -12.41 15.13 2.64
CA GLU A 231 -12.64 13.78 2.13
C GLU A 231 -11.40 13.24 1.43
N ASN A 232 -10.74 14.05 0.58
CA ASN A 232 -9.46 13.69 -0.02
C ASN A 232 -8.37 13.50 1.04
N LEU A 233 -8.29 14.36 2.05
CA LEU A 233 -7.30 14.21 3.11
C LEU A 233 -7.48 12.88 3.85
N LYS A 234 -8.71 12.55 4.29
CA LYS A 234 -9.02 11.27 4.93
C LYS A 234 -8.65 10.10 4.03
N ALA A 235 -9.08 10.14 2.76
CA ALA A 235 -8.80 9.07 1.81
C ALA A 235 -7.30 8.90 1.52
N VAL A 236 -6.55 9.98 1.35
CA VAL A 236 -5.09 9.91 1.12
C VAL A 236 -4.37 9.32 2.33
N VAL A 237 -4.72 9.76 3.56
CA VAL A 237 -4.11 9.23 4.79
C VAL A 237 -4.42 7.73 4.95
N VAL A 238 -5.68 7.30 4.78
CA VAL A 238 -6.07 5.87 4.84
C VAL A 238 -5.34 5.07 3.75
N ASN A 239 -5.28 5.59 2.52
CA ASN A 239 -4.62 4.91 1.41
C ASN A 239 -3.12 4.70 1.68
N LEU A 240 -2.40 5.73 2.12
CA LEU A 240 -0.97 5.64 2.41
C LEU A 240 -0.69 4.74 3.62
N PHE A 241 -1.50 4.86 4.67
CA PHE A 241 -1.34 4.05 5.87
C PHE A 241 -1.57 2.56 5.57
N ALA A 242 -2.67 2.22 4.92
CA ALA A 242 -2.98 0.82 4.59
C ALA A 242 -1.95 0.22 3.61
N ALA A 243 -1.63 0.93 2.53
CA ALA A 243 -0.70 0.43 1.53
C ALA A 243 0.72 0.25 2.07
N GLY A 244 1.21 1.21 2.85
CA GLY A 244 2.58 1.18 3.40
C GLY A 244 2.76 0.14 4.50
N THR A 245 1.74 -0.08 5.33
CA THR A 245 1.81 -1.00 6.47
C THR A 245 1.75 -2.45 6.05
N GLU A 246 0.63 -2.88 5.51
CA GLU A 246 0.31 -4.31 5.34
C GLU A 246 1.24 -5.00 4.33
N THR A 247 1.57 -4.33 3.22
CA THR A 247 2.44 -4.93 2.20
C THR A 247 3.85 -5.15 2.72
N THR A 248 4.42 -4.16 3.40
CA THR A 248 5.77 -4.21 3.93
C THR A 248 5.87 -5.21 5.09
N SER A 249 4.95 -5.16 6.03
CA SER A 249 4.94 -6.08 7.18
C SER A 249 4.75 -7.53 6.78
N THR A 250 3.84 -7.81 5.84
CA THR A 250 3.64 -9.16 5.30
C THR A 250 4.91 -9.67 4.62
N THR A 251 5.59 -8.84 3.84
CA THR A 251 6.87 -9.19 3.21
C THR A 251 7.94 -9.50 4.25
N LEU A 252 8.03 -8.72 5.32
CA LEU A 252 8.98 -8.97 6.41
C LEU A 252 8.66 -10.26 7.17
N CYS A 253 7.37 -10.53 7.46
CA CYS A 253 6.95 -11.80 8.06
C CYS A 253 7.34 -13.00 7.20
N TRP A 254 7.13 -12.94 5.88
CA TRP A 254 7.60 -13.97 4.94
C TRP A 254 9.13 -14.08 4.94
N GLY A 255 9.84 -12.95 4.99
CA GLY A 255 11.30 -12.94 5.07
C GLY A 255 11.80 -13.69 6.30
N LEU A 256 11.27 -13.40 7.48
CA LEU A 256 11.64 -14.08 8.72
C LEU A 256 11.29 -15.58 8.69
N LEU A 257 10.10 -15.93 8.17
CA LEU A 257 9.70 -17.33 8.01
C LEU A 257 10.67 -18.10 7.10
N LEU A 258 11.07 -17.50 5.96
CA LEU A 258 12.00 -18.12 5.03
C LEU A 258 13.41 -18.22 5.59
N MET A 259 13.87 -17.22 6.36
CA MET A 259 15.17 -17.31 7.05
C MET A 259 15.19 -18.44 8.07
N MET A 260 14.13 -18.63 8.84
CA MET A 260 14.02 -19.77 9.77
C MET A 260 13.96 -21.11 9.04
N LYS A 261 13.30 -21.16 7.87
CA LYS A 261 13.14 -22.39 7.07
C LYS A 261 14.44 -22.79 6.35
N TYR A 262 15.28 -21.83 5.99
CA TYR A 262 16.51 -22.04 5.21
C TYR A 262 17.72 -21.47 5.96
N PRO A 263 18.19 -22.12 7.05
CA PRO A 263 19.27 -21.60 7.91
C PRO A 263 20.60 -21.41 7.17
N GLU A 264 20.88 -22.19 6.12
CA GLU A 264 22.06 -22.01 5.27
C GLU A 264 22.03 -20.68 4.47
N ILE A 265 20.86 -20.21 4.08
CA ILE A 265 20.68 -18.90 3.43
C ILE A 265 20.82 -17.80 4.50
N GLN A 266 20.19 -17.97 5.66
CA GLN A 266 20.31 -17.04 6.79
C GLN A 266 21.76 -16.82 7.19
N ASN A 267 22.58 -17.88 7.31
CA ASN A 267 23.98 -17.79 7.66
C ASN A 267 24.78 -16.96 6.64
N LYS A 268 24.56 -17.17 5.34
CA LYS A 268 25.23 -16.39 4.27
C LYS A 268 24.83 -14.91 4.32
N VAL A 269 23.56 -14.61 4.59
CA VAL A 269 23.10 -13.23 4.78
C VAL A 269 23.80 -12.60 5.98
N GLN A 270 23.86 -13.31 7.11
CA GLN A 270 24.53 -12.83 8.32
C GLN A 270 26.04 -12.62 8.12
N GLU A 271 26.72 -13.52 7.39
CA GLU A 271 28.14 -13.36 7.03
C GLU A 271 28.36 -12.11 6.16
N GLU A 272 27.47 -11.86 5.18
CA GLU A 272 27.56 -10.65 4.35
C GLU A 272 27.29 -9.38 5.15
N ILE A 273 26.30 -9.37 6.04
CA ILE A 273 26.02 -8.27 6.98
C ILE A 273 27.24 -8.00 7.86
N ALA A 274 27.78 -9.03 8.50
CA ALA A 274 28.95 -8.90 9.37
C ALA A 274 30.18 -8.34 8.63
N ARG A 275 30.42 -8.78 7.40
CA ARG A 275 31.54 -8.34 6.57
C ARG A 275 31.38 -6.90 6.09
N VAL A 276 30.20 -6.47 5.70
CA VAL A 276 29.97 -5.16 5.04
C VAL A 276 29.60 -4.08 6.05
N ILE A 277 28.75 -4.39 7.03
CA ILE A 277 28.23 -3.44 8.02
C ILE A 277 29.00 -3.54 9.33
N GLY A 278 29.32 -4.77 9.79
CA GLY A 278 29.95 -5.01 11.07
C GLY A 278 29.11 -4.49 12.24
N SER A 279 29.68 -3.63 13.06
CA SER A 279 29.02 -3.00 14.21
C SER A 279 28.39 -1.64 13.87
N ALA A 280 28.46 -1.18 12.61
CA ALA A 280 27.89 0.09 12.20
C ALA A 280 26.36 0.01 12.08
N GLN A 281 25.70 1.15 12.10
CA GLN A 281 24.27 1.23 11.80
C GLN A 281 24.01 0.91 10.33
N PRO A 282 23.03 0.03 10.00
CA PRO A 282 22.63 -0.22 8.62
C PRO A 282 22.16 1.06 7.91
N ARG A 283 22.59 1.21 6.64
CA ARG A 283 22.21 2.33 5.77
C ARG A 283 21.92 1.82 4.37
N THR A 284 21.11 2.55 3.61
CA THR A 284 20.74 2.19 2.24
C THR A 284 21.97 2.07 1.33
N GLU A 285 23.01 2.86 1.59
CA GLU A 285 24.30 2.79 0.84
C GLU A 285 25.01 1.44 0.96
N HIS A 286 24.78 0.70 2.05
CA HIS A 286 25.35 -0.64 2.22
C HIS A 286 24.78 -1.64 1.22
N ARG A 287 23.53 -1.44 0.76
CA ARG A 287 22.85 -2.34 -0.19
C ARG A 287 23.68 -2.63 -1.43
N ALA A 288 24.33 -1.61 -2.00
CA ALA A 288 25.17 -1.76 -3.19
C ALA A 288 26.37 -2.70 -2.98
N LYS A 289 26.76 -2.91 -1.71
CA LYS A 289 27.89 -3.78 -1.31
C LYS A 289 27.42 -5.14 -0.79
N MET A 290 26.12 -5.41 -0.84
CA MET A 290 25.47 -6.61 -0.29
C MET A 290 24.64 -7.35 -1.35
N PRO A 291 25.27 -7.81 -2.45
CA PRO A 291 24.54 -8.39 -3.58
C PRO A 291 23.82 -9.69 -3.23
N TYR A 292 24.33 -10.49 -2.29
CA TYR A 292 23.67 -11.72 -1.87
C TYR A 292 22.41 -11.43 -1.08
N THR A 293 22.50 -10.54 -0.10
CA THR A 293 21.33 -10.10 0.70
C THR A 293 20.28 -9.43 -0.19
N ASP A 294 20.71 -8.60 -1.15
CA ASP A 294 19.78 -7.98 -2.11
C ASP A 294 19.07 -9.04 -2.96
N ALA A 295 19.78 -10.05 -3.45
CA ALA A 295 19.19 -11.16 -4.18
C ALA A 295 18.19 -11.97 -3.32
N VAL A 296 18.51 -12.21 -2.05
CA VAL A 296 17.62 -12.88 -1.10
C VAL A 296 16.34 -12.08 -0.88
N ILE A 297 16.41 -10.75 -0.74
CA ILE A 297 15.22 -9.89 -0.61
C ILE A 297 14.34 -10.00 -1.86
N HIS A 298 14.94 -9.94 -3.05
CA HIS A 298 14.20 -10.12 -4.31
C HIS A 298 13.53 -11.50 -4.40
N GLU A 299 14.22 -12.55 -3.96
CA GLU A 299 13.68 -13.91 -3.97
C GLU A 299 12.53 -14.07 -2.95
N ILE A 300 12.64 -13.47 -1.76
CA ILE A 300 11.53 -13.42 -0.79
C ILE A 300 10.29 -12.78 -1.43
N GLN A 301 10.45 -11.63 -2.09
CA GLN A 301 9.35 -10.92 -2.76
C GLN A 301 8.74 -11.75 -3.89
N ARG A 302 9.58 -12.38 -4.71
CA ARG A 302 9.14 -13.26 -5.79
C ARG A 302 8.39 -14.48 -5.27
N PHE A 303 8.89 -15.12 -4.22
CA PHE A 303 8.32 -16.35 -3.65
C PHE A 303 7.00 -16.07 -2.92
N SER A 304 6.96 -15.04 -2.10
CA SER A 304 5.77 -14.67 -1.33
C SER A 304 4.62 -14.18 -2.19
N ASN A 305 4.95 -13.47 -3.28
CA ASN A 305 3.99 -12.94 -4.28
C ASN A 305 2.69 -12.44 -3.64
N ILE A 306 2.82 -11.50 -2.70
CA ILE A 306 1.72 -11.04 -1.83
C ILE A 306 0.56 -10.36 -2.58
N LEU A 307 0.78 -9.91 -3.81
CA LEU A 307 -0.21 -9.32 -4.70
C LEU A 307 -0.22 -10.03 -6.07
N PRO A 308 -0.69 -11.30 -6.13
CA PRO A 308 -0.52 -12.14 -7.31
C PRO A 308 -1.26 -11.64 -8.57
N THR A 309 -2.28 -10.81 -8.40
CA THR A 309 -3.07 -10.22 -9.50
C THR A 309 -2.78 -8.73 -9.71
N ASN A 310 -1.81 -8.18 -8.97
CA ASN A 310 -1.52 -6.77 -8.91
C ASN A 310 -2.76 -5.92 -8.51
N VAL A 311 -2.62 -4.59 -8.48
CA VAL A 311 -3.76 -3.70 -8.33
C VAL A 311 -4.49 -3.64 -9.68
N PRO A 312 -5.83 -3.81 -9.73
CA PRO A 312 -6.55 -3.82 -10.99
C PRO A 312 -6.44 -2.48 -11.71
N HIS A 313 -6.26 -2.54 -13.02
CA HIS A 313 -6.21 -1.41 -13.93
C HIS A 313 -7.41 -1.41 -14.87
N ALA A 314 -7.60 -0.30 -15.58
CA ALA A 314 -8.53 -0.19 -16.71
C ALA A 314 -7.92 0.67 -17.81
N THR A 315 -8.37 0.45 -19.04
CA THR A 315 -7.99 1.29 -20.17
C THR A 315 -8.64 2.67 -20.06
N THR A 316 -7.88 3.72 -20.34
CA THR A 316 -8.34 5.12 -20.35
C THR A 316 -8.87 5.55 -21.72
N MET A 317 -8.53 4.79 -22.77
CA MET A 317 -8.89 5.00 -24.17
C MET A 317 -8.96 3.66 -24.90
N ASP A 318 -9.50 3.66 -26.12
CA ASP A 318 -9.36 2.52 -27.01
C ASP A 318 -7.90 2.34 -27.40
N VAL A 319 -7.38 1.13 -27.28
CA VAL A 319 -5.96 0.84 -27.52
C VAL A 319 -5.79 -0.44 -28.32
N THR A 320 -4.87 -0.43 -29.28
CA THR A 320 -4.38 -1.64 -29.94
C THR A 320 -3.15 -2.14 -29.21
N PHE A 321 -3.26 -3.29 -28.58
CA PHE A 321 -2.19 -3.87 -27.77
C PHE A 321 -1.87 -5.30 -28.24
N LYS A 322 -0.63 -5.55 -28.65
CA LYS A 322 -0.18 -6.85 -29.20
C LYS A 322 -1.12 -7.44 -30.25
N GLY A 323 -1.67 -6.59 -31.14
CA GLY A 323 -2.58 -6.98 -32.19
C GLY A 323 -4.05 -7.12 -31.77
N TYR A 324 -4.38 -6.92 -30.50
CA TYR A 324 -5.75 -6.94 -30.00
C TYR A 324 -6.30 -5.52 -29.85
N SER A 325 -7.54 -5.29 -30.32
CA SER A 325 -8.26 -4.05 -30.02
C SER A 325 -8.94 -4.17 -28.66
N ILE A 326 -8.53 -3.32 -27.70
CA ILE A 326 -9.05 -3.27 -26.35
C ILE A 326 -9.81 -1.95 -26.19
N PRO A 327 -11.13 -1.99 -26.01
CA PRO A 327 -11.93 -0.78 -25.80
C PRO A 327 -11.57 -0.06 -24.51
N LYS A 328 -11.93 1.22 -24.42
CA LYS A 328 -11.89 2.02 -23.20
C LYS A 328 -12.69 1.38 -22.07
N VAL A 329 -12.22 1.54 -20.81
CA VAL A 329 -12.86 1.06 -19.55
C VAL A 329 -12.88 -0.47 -19.42
N ILE A 330 -12.06 -1.19 -20.16
CA ILE A 330 -11.88 -2.62 -19.93
C ILE A 330 -10.98 -2.84 -18.71
N SER A 331 -11.45 -3.67 -17.79
CA SER A 331 -10.68 -4.11 -16.60
C SER A 331 -9.51 -4.98 -17.01
N LEU A 332 -8.36 -4.76 -16.36
CA LEU A 332 -7.11 -5.46 -16.62
C LEU A 332 -6.58 -6.08 -15.32
N ILE A 333 -6.13 -7.31 -15.42
CA ILE A 333 -5.39 -8.02 -14.37
C ILE A 333 -4.02 -8.36 -14.94
N SER A 334 -2.97 -7.98 -14.22
CA SER A 334 -1.60 -8.38 -14.55
C SER A 334 -1.12 -9.49 -13.61
N LEU A 335 -0.50 -10.52 -14.17
CA LEU A 335 0.05 -11.66 -13.43
C LEU A 335 1.57 -11.68 -13.62
N HIS A 336 2.27 -11.75 -12.53
CA HIS A 336 3.73 -11.89 -12.48
C HIS A 336 4.17 -13.33 -12.35
#